data_c75ca301bec0b1363c42d5e8a68797f9
#
_entry.id   c75ca301bec0b1363c42d5e8a68797f9
#
_cell.length_a   1.000
_cell.length_b   1.000
_cell.length_c   1.000
_cell.angle_alpha   90.00
_cell.angle_beta   90.00
_cell.angle_gamma   90.00
#
_symmetry.space_group_name_H-M   'P 1'
#
loop_
_entity.id
_entity.type
_entity.pdbx_description
1 polymer ?
#
loop_
_entity_poly.entity_id
_entity_poly.type
_entity_poly.pdbx_seq_one_letter_code
_entity_poly.pdbx_strand_id
1 'polypeptide(L)'
;MNAGIPNTLRQMNATLVLNIIRRHGPLSRAQVAKMSGITKATVSAIISGLLLEGIIFERGISEQTGQGRKGILLNFDPFARLGIGIDLGGTKITYSVFNLDAEILYEKREATWKTHDRSEFIEKLI
;
A
#
# COMPACT_ATOMS: atom_id res chain seq x y z
N MET A 1 -19.04 10.97 -22.61
CA MET A 1 -18.76 10.46 -21.26
C MET A 1 -17.41 9.78 -21.25
N ASN A 2 -16.33 10.51 -21.02
CA ASN A 2 -14.99 9.93 -20.88
C ASN A 2 -14.28 10.50 -19.65
N ALA A 3 -14.92 10.42 -18.48
CA ALA A 3 -14.31 10.79 -17.20
C ALA A 3 -13.40 9.70 -16.61
N GLY A 4 -13.29 8.53 -17.23
CA GLY A 4 -12.57 7.37 -16.68
C GLY A 4 -11.08 7.29 -17.01
N ILE A 5 -10.65 7.78 -18.17
CA ILE A 5 -9.27 7.55 -18.66
C ILE A 5 -8.21 8.34 -17.88
N PRO A 6 -8.37 9.64 -17.56
CA PRO A 6 -7.36 10.38 -16.81
C PRO A 6 -7.18 9.86 -15.37
N ASN A 7 -8.26 9.40 -14.75
CA ASN A 7 -8.22 8.87 -13.37
C ASN A 7 -7.55 7.49 -13.32
N THR A 8 -7.81 6.64 -14.32
CA THR A 8 -7.20 5.32 -14.42
C THR A 8 -5.69 5.41 -14.64
N LEU A 9 -5.22 6.26 -15.57
CA LEU A 9 -3.79 6.45 -15.82
C LEU A 9 -3.06 7.01 -14.59
N ARG A 10 -3.68 7.97 -13.89
CA ARG A 10 -3.13 8.52 -12.65
C ARG A 10 -3.00 7.46 -11.56
N GLN A 11 -4.01 6.61 -11.40
CA GLN A 11 -3.99 5.48 -10.47
C GLN A 11 -2.92 4.46 -10.83
N MET A 12 -2.80 4.10 -12.11
CA MET A 12 -1.76 3.19 -12.60
C MET A 12 -0.35 3.73 -12.31
N ASN A 13 -0.11 5.01 -12.57
CA ASN A 13 1.16 5.66 -12.29
C ASN A 13 1.45 5.70 -10.79
N ALA A 14 0.45 5.99 -9.95
CA ALA A 14 0.61 5.98 -8.49
C ALA A 14 0.95 4.58 -7.96
N THR A 15 0.27 3.55 -8.48
CA THR A 15 0.56 2.15 -8.14
C THR A 15 1.98 1.75 -8.57
N LEU A 16 2.41 2.13 -9.77
CA LEU A 16 3.76 1.86 -10.26
C LEU A 16 4.81 2.51 -9.36
N VAL A 17 4.66 3.80 -9.05
CA VAL A 17 5.58 4.56 -8.18
C VAL A 17 5.66 3.94 -6.79
N LEU A 18 4.51 3.60 -6.19
CA LEU A 18 4.45 2.97 -4.88
C LEU A 18 5.15 1.60 -4.87
N ASN A 19 4.90 0.77 -5.89
CA ASN A 19 5.54 -0.54 -6.01
C ASN A 19 7.06 -0.45 -6.19
N ILE A 20 7.56 0.56 -6.92
CA ILE A 20 8.99 0.81 -7.06
C ILE A 20 9.60 1.14 -5.68
N ILE A 21 8.98 2.06 -4.92
CA ILE A 21 9.48 2.44 -3.59
C ILE A 21 9.42 1.25 -2.63
N ARG A 22 8.33 0.48 -2.64
CA ARG A 22 8.14 -0.70 -1.78
C ARG A 22 9.19 -1.78 -2.02
N ARG A 23 9.51 -2.05 -3.30
CA ARG A 23 10.39 -3.18 -3.68
C ARG A 23 11.87 -2.81 -3.68
N HIS A 24 12.19 -1.57 -3.94
CA HIS A 24 13.57 -1.11 -4.18
C HIS A 24 14.01 0.01 -3.25
N GLY A 25 13.15 0.49 -2.36
CA GLY A 25 13.49 1.52 -1.40
C GLY A 25 14.58 1.09 -0.41
N PRO A 26 15.28 2.07 0.19
CA PRO A 26 15.04 3.51 0.08
C PRO A 26 15.53 4.13 -1.25
N LEU A 27 14.74 5.02 -1.84
CA LEU A 27 15.02 5.67 -3.13
C LEU A 27 14.76 7.18 -3.08
N SER A 28 15.58 7.96 -3.80
CA SER A 28 15.29 9.36 -4.04
C SER A 28 14.22 9.55 -5.13
N ARG A 29 13.54 10.71 -5.16
CA ARG A 29 12.56 11.05 -6.22
C ARG A 29 13.15 10.91 -7.63
N ALA A 30 14.43 11.27 -7.82
CA ALA A 30 15.12 11.16 -9.10
C ALA A 30 15.29 9.70 -9.52
N GLN A 31 15.63 8.81 -8.60
CA GLN A 31 15.75 7.37 -8.86
C GLN A 31 14.39 6.76 -9.21
N VAL A 32 13.32 7.13 -8.48
CA VAL A 32 11.95 6.69 -8.79
C VAL A 32 11.53 7.15 -10.18
N ALA A 33 11.80 8.41 -10.57
CA ALA A 33 11.49 8.91 -11.91
C ALA A 33 12.27 8.14 -13.00
N LYS A 34 13.55 7.86 -12.77
CA LYS A 34 14.38 7.07 -13.69
C LYS A 34 13.85 5.64 -13.86
N MET A 35 13.46 5.00 -12.77
CA MET A 35 12.98 3.60 -12.78
C MET A 35 11.59 3.47 -13.38
N SER A 36 10.70 4.43 -13.12
CA SER A 36 9.32 4.40 -13.60
C SER A 36 9.17 4.85 -15.05
N GLY A 37 10.13 5.61 -15.60
CA GLY A 37 9.98 6.27 -16.89
C GLY A 37 8.96 7.42 -16.91
N ILE A 38 8.42 7.80 -15.74
CA ILE A 38 7.47 8.89 -15.59
C ILE A 38 8.23 10.21 -15.38
N THR A 39 7.64 11.33 -15.84
CA THR A 39 8.27 12.64 -15.69
C THR A 39 8.49 12.99 -14.21
N LYS A 40 9.57 13.72 -13.92
CA LYS A 40 9.90 14.15 -12.55
C LYS A 40 8.78 14.93 -11.88
N ALA A 41 8.05 15.76 -12.64
CA ALA A 41 6.92 16.53 -12.12
C ALA A 41 5.77 15.62 -11.68
N THR A 42 5.39 14.65 -12.51
CA THR A 42 4.33 13.68 -12.18
C THR A 42 4.72 12.81 -11.00
N VAL A 43 5.97 12.30 -10.97
CA VAL A 43 6.50 11.51 -9.84
C VAL A 43 6.45 12.33 -8.55
N SER A 44 6.88 13.61 -8.58
CA SER A 44 6.85 14.48 -7.40
C SER A 44 5.43 14.70 -6.88
N ALA A 45 4.45 14.88 -7.76
CA ALA A 45 3.04 15.03 -7.37
C ALA A 45 2.49 13.75 -6.72
N ILE A 46 2.80 12.57 -7.29
CA ILE A 46 2.40 11.28 -6.74
C ILE A 46 3.04 11.07 -5.36
N ILE A 47 4.35 11.28 -5.23
CA ILE A 47 5.08 11.12 -3.97
C ILE A 47 4.52 12.04 -2.89
N SER A 48 4.18 13.30 -3.23
CA SER A 48 3.56 14.22 -2.28
C SER A 48 2.22 13.70 -1.76
N GLY A 49 1.41 13.07 -2.61
CA GLY A 49 0.18 12.41 -2.20
C GLY A 49 0.43 11.22 -1.26
N LEU A 50 1.38 10.35 -1.60
CA LEU A 50 1.72 9.18 -0.78
C LEU A 50 2.31 9.55 0.59
N LEU A 51 3.09 10.64 0.66
CA LEU A 51 3.59 11.21 1.92
C LEU A 51 2.44 11.77 2.78
N LEU A 52 1.50 12.47 2.16
CA LEU A 52 0.32 13.01 2.86
C LEU A 52 -0.56 11.90 3.42
N GLU A 53 -0.69 10.78 2.70
CA GLU A 53 -1.39 9.59 3.17
C GLU A 53 -0.61 8.78 4.21
N GLY A 54 0.67 9.07 4.42
CA GLY A 54 1.54 8.37 5.36
C GLY A 54 1.93 6.95 4.94
N ILE A 55 1.73 6.58 3.66
CA ILE A 55 2.10 5.26 3.12
C ILE A 55 3.60 5.14 2.89
N ILE A 56 4.24 6.26 2.61
CA ILE A 56 5.70 6.42 2.54
C ILE A 56 6.14 7.54 3.46
N PHE A 57 7.42 7.54 3.83
CA PHE A 57 8.03 8.59 4.64
C PHE A 57 9.43 8.92 4.15
N GLU A 58 9.91 10.13 4.48
CA GLU A 58 11.24 10.59 4.16
C GLU A 58 12.20 10.31 5.32
N ARG A 59 13.28 9.57 5.04
CA ARG A 59 14.32 9.30 6.02
C ARG A 59 15.67 9.08 5.35
N GLY A 60 16.68 9.81 5.82
CA GLY A 60 18.04 9.71 5.31
C GLY A 60 18.27 10.54 4.04
N ILE A 61 19.53 10.58 3.64
CA ILE A 61 20.01 11.32 2.48
C ILE A 61 20.79 10.34 1.59
N SER A 62 20.59 10.42 0.29
CA SER A 62 21.32 9.59 -0.67
C SER A 62 22.83 9.86 -0.58
N GLU A 63 23.60 8.78 -0.42
CA GLU A 63 25.08 8.84 -0.41
C GLU A 63 25.70 8.93 -1.82
N GLN A 64 24.89 9.05 -2.87
CA GLN A 64 25.39 9.11 -4.24
C GLN A 64 26.37 10.29 -4.40
N THR A 65 27.64 9.95 -4.60
CA THR A 65 28.76 10.84 -4.88
C THR A 65 28.72 11.29 -6.35
N GLY A 66 27.81 12.17 -6.70
CA GLY A 66 27.73 12.81 -8.02
C GLY A 66 27.57 14.31 -7.86
N GLN A 67 27.93 15.08 -8.90
CA GLN A 67 27.67 16.52 -8.96
C GLN A 67 26.16 16.77 -8.95
N GLY A 68 25.56 16.96 -7.76
CA GLY A 68 24.16 17.25 -7.60
C GLY A 68 23.75 17.31 -6.13
N ARG A 69 22.60 17.97 -5.87
CA ARG A 69 22.00 18.04 -4.53
C ARG A 69 21.63 16.62 -4.08
N LYS A 70 22.13 16.21 -2.93
CA LYS A 70 21.78 14.93 -2.30
C LYS A 70 20.26 14.82 -2.15
N GLY A 71 19.68 13.74 -2.67
CA GLY A 71 18.24 13.50 -2.61
C GLY A 71 17.82 12.95 -1.26
N ILE A 72 16.64 13.36 -0.79
CA ILE A 72 16.00 12.75 0.38
C ILE A 72 15.50 11.36 -0.02
N LEU A 73 15.73 10.38 0.85
CA LEU A 73 15.33 9.00 0.62
C LEU A 73 13.89 8.75 1.08
N LEU A 74 13.14 8.10 0.21
CA LEU A 74 11.76 7.67 0.42
C LEU A 74 11.74 6.21 0.86
N ASN A 75 11.01 5.95 1.92
CA ASN A 75 10.83 4.63 2.50
C ASN A 75 9.35 4.27 2.53
N PHE A 76 9.04 3.02 2.28
CA PHE A 76 7.69 2.46 2.42
C PHE A 76 7.42 2.08 3.88
N ASP A 77 6.21 2.37 4.36
CA ASP A 77 5.76 1.94 5.68
C ASP A 77 4.72 0.82 5.55
N PRO A 78 5.07 -0.44 5.78
CA PRO A 78 4.13 -1.55 5.71
C PRO A 78 3.04 -1.49 6.77
N PHE A 79 3.25 -0.75 7.87
CA PHE A 79 2.28 -0.60 8.96
C PHE A 79 1.41 0.66 8.84
N ALA A 80 1.56 1.44 7.77
CA ALA A 80 0.74 2.64 7.53
C ALA A 80 -0.76 2.32 7.48
N ARG A 81 -1.14 1.10 7.10
CA ARG A 81 -2.51 0.58 7.12
C ARG A 81 -2.49 -0.90 7.47
N LEU A 82 -3.57 -1.34 8.10
CA LEU A 82 -3.84 -2.75 8.37
C LEU A 82 -5.09 -3.19 7.62
N GLY A 83 -5.05 -4.40 7.10
CA GLY A 83 -6.20 -5.06 6.49
C GLY A 83 -6.75 -6.14 7.42
N ILE A 84 -8.06 -6.35 7.35
CA ILE A 84 -8.73 -7.47 8.00
C ILE A 84 -9.29 -8.39 6.91
N GLY A 85 -8.93 -9.66 6.97
CA GLY A 85 -9.47 -10.70 6.12
C GLY A 85 -10.35 -11.65 6.93
N ILE A 86 -11.49 -12.03 6.37
CA ILE A 86 -12.39 -13.01 6.96
C ILE A 86 -12.68 -14.08 5.91
N ASP A 87 -12.28 -15.31 6.20
CA ASP A 87 -12.60 -16.48 5.38
C ASP A 87 -13.73 -17.28 6.04
N LEU A 88 -14.89 -17.31 5.39
CA LEU A 88 -16.10 -17.98 5.85
C LEU A 88 -16.20 -19.38 5.22
N GLY A 89 -15.66 -20.37 5.89
CA GLY A 89 -15.78 -21.77 5.48
C GLY A 89 -17.01 -22.48 6.05
N GLY A 90 -17.37 -23.61 5.48
CA GLY A 90 -18.50 -24.43 5.95
C GLY A 90 -18.30 -25.01 7.35
N THR A 91 -17.05 -25.21 7.78
CA THR A 91 -16.70 -25.83 9.08
C THR A 91 -15.91 -24.90 9.99
N LYS A 92 -15.23 -23.90 9.44
CA LYS A 92 -14.41 -22.95 10.19
C LYS A 92 -14.48 -21.56 9.60
N ILE A 93 -14.33 -20.56 10.47
CA ILE A 93 -14.14 -19.16 10.11
C ILE A 93 -12.69 -18.80 10.49
N THR A 94 -11.98 -18.16 9.58
CA THR A 94 -10.63 -17.63 9.85
C THR A 94 -10.66 -16.11 9.77
N TYR A 95 -10.15 -15.46 10.80
CA TYR A 95 -9.94 -14.01 10.86
C TYR A 95 -8.45 -13.76 10.78
N SER A 96 -8.04 -12.83 9.93
CA SER A 96 -6.63 -12.45 9.78
C SER A 96 -6.49 -10.94 9.80
N VAL A 97 -5.45 -10.44 10.47
CA VAL A 97 -4.99 -9.06 10.38
C VAL A 97 -3.66 -9.06 9.68
N PHE A 98 -3.49 -8.24 8.68
CA PHE A 98 -2.27 -8.17 7.89
C PHE A 98 -1.89 -6.72 7.58
N ASN A 99 -0.59 -6.51 7.33
CA ASN A 99 -0.05 -5.22 6.93
C ASN A 99 -0.06 -5.05 5.39
N LEU A 100 0.44 -3.90 4.89
CA LEU A 100 0.50 -3.60 3.46
C LEU A 100 1.48 -4.48 2.66
N ASP A 101 2.37 -5.21 3.32
CA ASP A 101 3.23 -6.24 2.70
C ASP A 101 2.59 -7.64 2.72
N ALA A 102 1.31 -7.73 3.10
CA ALA A 102 0.56 -8.98 3.26
C ALA A 102 1.16 -9.93 4.33
N GLU A 103 1.95 -9.40 5.26
CA GLU A 103 2.40 -10.13 6.43
C GLU A 103 1.25 -10.31 7.40
N ILE A 104 0.95 -11.56 7.78
CA ILE A 104 -0.10 -11.86 8.75
C ILE A 104 0.42 -11.55 10.15
N LEU A 105 -0.19 -10.56 10.79
CA LEU A 105 0.18 -10.10 12.13
C LEU A 105 -0.60 -10.85 13.21
N TYR A 106 -1.82 -11.28 12.88
CA TYR A 106 -2.69 -12.03 13.78
C TYR A 106 -3.60 -12.94 12.98
N GLU A 107 -3.82 -14.14 13.46
CA GLU A 107 -4.79 -15.09 12.89
C GLU A 107 -5.55 -15.77 14.01
N LYS A 108 -6.88 -15.87 13.87
CA LYS A 108 -7.76 -16.63 14.74
C LYS A 108 -8.64 -17.54 13.88
N ARG A 109 -8.82 -18.77 14.32
CA ARG A 109 -9.71 -19.74 13.71
C ARG A 109 -10.74 -20.22 14.73
N GLU A 110 -11.98 -20.32 14.31
CA GLU A 110 -13.06 -20.86 15.13
C GLU A 110 -14.03 -21.68 14.29
N ALA A 111 -14.85 -22.50 14.93
CA ALA A 111 -15.87 -23.29 14.24
C ALA A 111 -16.93 -22.37 13.64
N THR A 112 -17.39 -22.69 12.43
CA THR A 112 -18.49 -21.96 11.80
C THR A 112 -19.76 -22.10 12.62
N TRP A 113 -20.43 -20.98 12.87
CA TRP A 113 -21.69 -20.96 13.61
C TRP A 113 -22.81 -21.62 12.80
N LYS A 114 -23.51 -22.56 13.41
CA LYS A 114 -24.67 -23.19 12.83
C LYS A 114 -25.90 -22.31 13.11
N THR A 115 -26.06 -21.26 12.32
CA THR A 115 -27.25 -20.43 12.36
C THR A 115 -27.91 -20.42 10.99
N HIS A 116 -29.24 -20.45 10.96
CA HIS A 116 -30.03 -20.28 9.74
C HIS A 116 -30.53 -18.84 9.57
N ASP A 117 -30.31 -17.99 10.57
CA ASP A 117 -30.70 -16.59 10.55
C ASP A 117 -29.52 -15.70 10.13
N ARG A 118 -29.75 -14.99 9.04
CA ARG A 118 -28.76 -14.03 8.49
C ARG A 118 -28.44 -12.91 9.47
N SER A 119 -29.44 -12.43 10.21
CA SER A 119 -29.27 -11.32 11.17
C SER A 119 -28.39 -11.76 12.33
N GLU A 120 -28.66 -12.96 12.90
CA GLU A 120 -27.83 -13.53 13.96
C GLU A 120 -26.38 -13.78 13.50
N PHE A 121 -26.21 -14.20 12.24
CA PHE A 121 -24.88 -14.40 11.68
C PHE A 121 -24.09 -13.09 11.60
N ILE A 122 -24.73 -12.00 11.14
CA ILE A 122 -24.09 -10.68 11.03
C ILE A 122 -23.75 -10.12 12.43
N GLU A 123 -24.65 -10.26 13.41
CA GLU A 123 -24.41 -9.81 14.78
C GLU A 123 -23.20 -10.50 15.43
N LYS A 124 -22.98 -11.79 15.14
CA LYS A 124 -21.81 -12.53 15.64
C LYS A 124 -20.51 -12.18 14.94
N LEU A 125 -20.59 -11.61 13.74
CA LEU A 125 -19.42 -11.23 12.94
C LEU A 125 -18.85 -9.88 13.36
N ILE A 126 -19.68 -8.98 13.88
CA ILE A 126 -19.34 -7.63 14.30
C ILE A 126 -18.98 -7.62 15.79
#